data_8e8cff39d66398c0522334db84de7416
#
_entry.id   8e8cff39d66398c0522334db84de7416
#
_cell.length_a   1.000
_cell.length_b   1.000
_cell.length_c   1.000
_cell.angle_alpha   90.00
_cell.angle_beta   90.00
_cell.angle_gamma   90.00
#
_symmetry.space_group_name_H-M   'P 1'
#
loop_
_entity.id
_entity.type
_entity.pdbx_description
1 polymer ?
#
loop_
_entity_poly.entity_id
_entity_poly.type
_entity_poly.pdbx_seq_one_letter_code
_entity_poly.pdbx_strand_id
1 'polypeptide(L)'
;MGKGDKIKAKQSIPILVLLTRLWFPLSAFLFFFLSILSKEEMLARFLGNASVVVIQVVEYGSQIGLWLSSAFLIQRIVTVFIWDGLIAGISGRPVPRLPKDVTAMCIFAVAVIGILATVFDQSVTGIWATSGVVSIVIGIALRNVILDVFIGLSMHVEQPFRIGDWVMVHQNRRETHIVGQVVEIN
;
A
#
# COMPACT_ATOMS: atom_id res chain seq x y z
N MET A 1 -7.56 33.94 29.45
CA MET A 1 -7.07 34.33 28.12
C MET A 1 -5.93 33.39 27.72
N GLY A 2 -6.06 32.60 26.66
CA GLY A 2 -4.91 31.98 26.00
C GLY A 2 -4.67 30.48 26.20
N LYS A 3 -5.67 29.59 26.15
CA LYS A 3 -5.42 28.14 26.06
C LYS A 3 -6.10 27.49 24.84
N GLY A 4 -6.77 28.27 23.99
CA GLY A 4 -7.54 27.82 22.82
C GLY A 4 -6.80 27.83 21.48
N ASP A 5 -5.67 28.48 21.36
CA ASP A 5 -5.04 28.76 20.05
C ASP A 5 -3.91 27.77 19.63
N LYS A 6 -3.60 26.77 20.45
CA LYS A 6 -2.53 25.79 20.13
C LYS A 6 -3.00 24.51 19.43
N ILE A 7 -4.29 24.33 19.18
CA ILE A 7 -4.83 23.08 18.61
C ILE A 7 -5.06 23.15 17.08
N LYS A 8 -4.82 24.29 16.46
CA LYS A 8 -5.02 24.44 14.99
C LYS A 8 -3.72 24.55 14.17
N ALA A 9 -2.62 24.05 14.64
CA ALA A 9 -1.54 23.71 13.75
C ALA A 9 -1.88 22.35 13.09
N LYS A 10 -2.91 22.34 12.24
CA LYS A 10 -3.14 21.31 11.23
C LYS A 10 -1.78 21.14 10.52
N GLN A 11 -1.10 20.03 10.79
CA GLN A 11 0.13 19.65 10.08
C GLN A 11 -0.25 19.39 8.62
N SER A 12 -0.45 20.49 7.89
CA SER A 12 -0.34 20.46 6.44
C SER A 12 1.11 20.11 6.19
N ILE A 13 1.37 18.84 5.86
CA ILE A 13 2.68 18.45 5.33
C ILE A 13 2.94 19.47 4.24
N PRO A 14 3.99 20.30 4.35
CA PRO A 14 4.21 21.36 3.38
C PRO A 14 4.34 20.69 2.01
N ILE A 15 3.56 21.14 1.03
CA ILE A 15 3.53 20.61 -0.35
C ILE A 15 4.96 20.47 -0.90
N LEU A 16 5.88 21.31 -0.43
CA LEU A 16 7.31 21.24 -0.74
C LEU A 16 7.97 19.93 -0.26
N VAL A 17 7.63 19.42 0.92
CA VAL A 17 8.17 18.15 1.44
C VAL A 17 7.57 16.96 0.68
N LEU A 18 6.34 17.06 0.25
CA LEU A 18 5.69 16.09 -0.63
C LEU A 18 6.38 16.04 -2.00
N LEU A 19 6.62 17.22 -2.60
CA LEU A 19 7.31 17.35 -3.89
C LEU A 19 8.75 16.81 -3.81
N THR A 20 9.51 17.12 -2.77
CA THR A 20 10.88 16.61 -2.63
C THR A 20 10.95 15.11 -2.40
N ARG A 21 9.96 14.53 -1.71
CA ARG A 21 9.87 13.08 -1.50
C ARG A 21 9.51 12.29 -2.76
N LEU A 22 8.77 12.89 -3.69
CA LEU A 22 8.34 12.26 -4.95
C LEU A 22 9.28 12.56 -6.12
N TRP A 23 10.12 13.61 -6.02
CA TRP A 23 11.01 14.03 -7.12
C TRP A 23 12.00 12.95 -7.52
N PHE A 24 12.66 12.33 -6.55
CA PHE A 24 13.65 11.28 -6.82
C PHE A 24 13.06 10.05 -7.53
N PRO A 25 11.98 9.41 -7.04
CA PRO A 25 11.39 8.27 -7.74
C PRO A 25 10.78 8.66 -9.11
N LEU A 26 10.26 9.87 -9.24
CA LEU A 26 9.71 10.36 -10.51
C LEU A 26 10.83 10.57 -11.55
N SER A 27 11.96 11.16 -11.15
CA SER A 27 13.10 11.36 -12.05
C SER A 27 13.73 10.03 -12.48
N ALA A 28 13.86 9.06 -11.58
CA ALA A 28 14.35 7.73 -11.89
C ALA A 28 13.41 7.00 -12.88
N PHE A 29 12.12 7.04 -12.63
CA PHE A 29 11.12 6.47 -13.54
C PHE A 29 11.19 7.13 -14.93
N LEU A 30 11.21 8.46 -14.98
CA LEU A 30 11.27 9.21 -16.23
C LEU A 30 12.56 8.92 -17.01
N PHE A 31 13.68 8.78 -16.30
CA PHE A 31 14.97 8.42 -16.92
C PHE A 31 14.91 7.04 -17.62
N PHE A 32 14.43 6.00 -16.92
CA PHE A 32 14.32 4.67 -17.51
C PHE A 32 13.25 4.60 -18.60
N PHE A 33 12.14 5.31 -18.43
CA PHE A 33 11.08 5.40 -19.43
C PHE A 33 11.58 6.06 -20.73
N LEU A 34 12.28 7.20 -20.62
CA LEU A 34 12.90 7.87 -21.76
C LEU A 34 14.00 7.00 -22.41
N SER A 35 14.76 6.27 -21.60
CA SER A 35 15.78 5.34 -22.11
C SER A 35 15.17 4.24 -23.00
N ILE A 36 13.98 3.76 -22.67
CA ILE A 36 13.27 2.77 -23.48
C ILE A 36 12.67 3.40 -24.75
N LEU A 37 12.11 4.61 -24.66
CA LEU A 37 11.55 5.31 -25.81
C LEU A 37 12.61 5.72 -26.83
N SER A 38 13.78 6.14 -26.37
CA SER A 38 14.89 6.57 -27.22
C SER A 38 15.82 5.44 -27.67
N LYS A 39 15.40 4.19 -27.49
CA LYS A 39 16.20 2.97 -27.69
C LYS A 39 16.92 2.92 -29.04
N GLU A 40 16.19 3.16 -30.12
CA GLU A 40 16.74 3.07 -31.47
C GLU A 40 17.74 4.19 -31.77
N GLU A 41 17.47 5.42 -31.35
CA GLU A 41 18.35 6.55 -31.60
C GLU A 41 19.60 6.54 -30.69
N MET A 42 19.45 6.16 -29.42
CA MET A 42 20.56 6.07 -28.48
C MET A 42 21.53 4.92 -28.83
N LEU A 43 21.00 3.73 -29.16
CA LEU A 43 21.80 2.59 -29.58
C LEU A 43 22.59 2.91 -30.86
N ALA A 44 21.97 3.53 -31.83
CA ALA A 44 22.64 3.90 -33.08
C ALA A 44 23.74 4.96 -32.89
N ARG A 45 23.51 5.96 -32.01
CA ARG A 45 24.47 7.07 -31.81
C ARG A 45 25.62 6.75 -30.88
N PHE A 46 25.36 6.04 -29.77
CA PHE A 46 26.35 5.83 -28.72
C PHE A 46 26.98 4.42 -28.72
N LEU A 47 26.26 3.42 -29.24
CA LEU A 47 26.66 2.03 -29.20
C LEU A 47 26.89 1.41 -30.58
N GLY A 48 26.92 2.21 -31.64
CA GLY A 48 27.09 1.72 -33.02
C GLY A 48 28.29 0.79 -33.28
N ASN A 49 29.33 0.83 -32.40
CA ASN A 49 30.50 -0.05 -32.40
C ASN A 49 30.59 -0.94 -31.15
N ALA A 50 29.55 -0.99 -30.32
CA ALA A 50 29.57 -1.79 -29.09
C ALA A 50 29.33 -3.28 -29.40
N SER A 51 29.91 -4.15 -28.58
CA SER A 51 29.64 -5.58 -28.69
C SER A 51 28.16 -5.88 -28.38
N VAL A 52 27.60 -6.91 -29.01
CA VAL A 52 26.23 -7.39 -28.80
C VAL A 52 25.89 -7.55 -27.33
N VAL A 53 26.87 -8.00 -26.53
CA VAL A 53 26.73 -8.18 -25.08
C VAL A 53 26.43 -6.87 -24.34
N VAL A 54 27.09 -5.76 -24.73
CA VAL A 54 26.85 -4.44 -24.11
C VAL A 54 25.44 -3.95 -24.43
N ILE A 55 24.98 -4.16 -25.64
CA ILE A 55 23.63 -3.78 -26.07
C ILE A 55 22.58 -4.54 -25.23
N GLN A 56 22.74 -5.85 -25.08
CA GLN A 56 21.83 -6.67 -24.29
C GLN A 56 21.81 -6.27 -22.80
N VAL A 57 22.98 -6.00 -22.20
CA VAL A 57 23.07 -5.57 -20.80
C VAL A 57 22.36 -4.24 -20.59
N VAL A 58 22.50 -3.28 -21.50
CA VAL A 58 21.79 -1.98 -21.43
C VAL A 58 20.29 -2.18 -21.59
N GLU A 59 19.89 -3.07 -22.49
CA GLU A 59 18.48 -3.37 -22.74
C GLU A 59 17.81 -4.00 -21.52
N TYR A 60 18.35 -5.10 -20.99
CA TYR A 60 17.82 -5.74 -19.80
C TYR A 60 17.88 -4.80 -18.57
N GLY A 61 18.99 -4.06 -18.41
CA GLY A 61 19.16 -3.10 -17.33
C GLY A 61 18.11 -1.98 -17.34
N SER A 62 17.78 -1.47 -18.52
CA SER A 62 16.75 -0.41 -18.66
C SER A 62 15.35 -0.93 -18.35
N GLN A 63 15.01 -2.13 -18.79
CA GLN A 63 13.72 -2.77 -18.49
C GLN A 63 13.55 -3.10 -17.02
N ILE A 64 14.57 -3.70 -16.39
CA ILE A 64 14.58 -3.97 -14.94
C ILE A 64 14.50 -2.66 -14.16
N GLY A 65 15.27 -1.65 -14.56
CA GLY A 65 15.26 -0.32 -13.97
C GLY A 65 13.88 0.34 -14.05
N LEU A 66 13.16 0.18 -15.15
CA LEU A 66 11.79 0.69 -15.29
C LEU A 66 10.84 0.02 -14.30
N TRP A 67 10.88 -1.30 -14.18
CA TRP A 67 10.04 -2.04 -13.24
C TRP A 67 10.30 -1.64 -11.78
N LEU A 68 11.58 -1.58 -11.39
CA LEU A 68 11.96 -1.23 -10.02
C LEU A 68 11.64 0.24 -9.69
N SER A 69 11.91 1.17 -10.61
CA SER A 69 11.57 2.58 -10.42
C SER A 69 10.06 2.81 -10.36
N SER A 70 9.29 2.08 -11.17
CA SER A 70 7.83 2.08 -11.15
C SER A 70 7.29 1.57 -9.80
N ALA A 71 7.81 0.44 -9.30
CA ALA A 71 7.44 -0.10 -8.00
C ALA A 71 7.76 0.88 -6.87
N PHE A 72 8.93 1.49 -6.91
CA PHE A 72 9.34 2.48 -5.92
C PHE A 72 8.47 3.75 -5.97
N LEU A 73 8.11 4.21 -7.17
CA LEU A 73 7.20 5.33 -7.36
C LEU A 73 5.81 5.03 -6.79
N ILE A 74 5.24 3.86 -7.15
CA ILE A 74 3.93 3.42 -6.67
C ILE A 74 3.95 3.29 -5.14
N GLN A 75 4.96 2.64 -4.58
CA GLN A 75 5.11 2.49 -3.13
C GLN A 75 5.18 3.85 -2.43
N ARG A 76 5.85 4.82 -3.05
CA ARG A 76 5.96 6.17 -2.50
C ARG A 76 4.64 6.93 -2.55
N ILE A 77 3.92 6.83 -3.67
CA ILE A 77 2.58 7.41 -3.83
C ILE A 77 1.62 6.81 -2.78
N VAL A 78 1.58 5.48 -2.65
CA VAL A 78 0.73 4.80 -1.68
C VAL A 78 1.07 5.24 -0.25
N THR A 79 2.35 5.32 0.11
CA THR A 79 2.76 5.74 1.45
C THR A 79 2.33 7.16 1.76
N VAL A 80 2.54 8.09 0.82
CA VAL A 80 2.26 9.51 1.03
C VAL A 80 0.77 9.80 1.00
N PHE A 81 0.03 9.28 0.01
CA PHE A 81 -1.38 9.62 -0.16
C PHE A 81 -2.29 8.78 0.73
N ILE A 82 -2.06 7.46 0.82
CA ILE A 82 -2.96 6.58 1.56
C ILE A 82 -2.57 6.56 3.04
N TRP A 83 -1.33 6.21 3.37
CA TRP A 83 -0.92 6.01 4.75
C TRP A 83 -0.75 7.34 5.52
N ASP A 84 0.01 8.28 4.97
CA ASP A 84 0.32 9.55 5.65
C ASP A 84 -0.76 10.62 5.41
N GLY A 85 -1.44 10.59 4.26
CA GLY A 85 -2.50 11.54 3.93
C GLY A 85 -3.86 11.12 4.49
N LEU A 86 -4.40 10.02 3.99
CA LEU A 86 -5.78 9.60 4.29
C LEU A 86 -5.88 9.01 5.70
N ILE A 87 -5.12 7.95 6.00
CA ILE A 87 -5.29 7.17 7.24
C ILE A 87 -4.78 7.94 8.46
N ALA A 88 -3.60 8.56 8.38
CA ALA A 88 -3.10 9.40 9.47
C ALA A 88 -3.97 10.65 9.69
N GLY A 89 -4.55 11.21 8.60
CA GLY A 89 -5.47 12.35 8.67
C GLY A 89 -6.78 12.02 9.38
N ILE A 90 -7.35 10.85 9.16
CA ILE A 90 -8.60 10.40 9.79
C ILE A 90 -8.35 9.96 11.24
N SER A 91 -7.28 9.19 11.47
CA SER A 91 -7.00 8.62 12.80
C SER A 91 -6.39 9.62 13.79
N GLY A 92 -5.88 10.77 13.31
CA GLY A 92 -5.16 11.75 14.15
C GLY A 92 -3.89 11.21 14.80
N ARG A 93 -3.45 10.00 14.42
CA ARG A 93 -2.27 9.29 14.96
C ARG A 93 -1.37 8.82 13.83
N PRO A 94 -0.05 8.75 14.05
CA PRO A 94 0.86 8.20 13.05
C PRO A 94 0.56 6.72 12.81
N VAL A 95 0.51 6.32 11.55
CA VAL A 95 0.24 4.93 11.15
C VAL A 95 1.43 4.04 11.52
N PRO A 96 1.20 2.86 12.12
CA PRO A 96 2.25 1.88 12.40
C PRO A 96 3.05 1.51 11.15
N ARG A 97 4.28 1.04 11.34
CA ARG A 97 5.18 0.68 10.22
C ARG A 97 4.73 -0.59 9.49
N LEU A 98 4.18 -1.57 10.22
CA LEU A 98 3.79 -2.87 9.66
C LEU A 98 2.91 -2.80 8.41
N PRO A 99 1.78 -2.06 8.37
CA PRO A 99 0.97 -1.98 7.16
C PRO A 99 1.72 -1.36 5.97
N LYS A 100 2.61 -0.40 6.22
CA LYS A 100 3.44 0.22 5.17
C LYS A 100 4.44 -0.78 4.58
N ASP A 101 5.07 -1.59 5.44
CA ASP A 101 6.06 -2.59 5.03
C ASP A 101 5.39 -3.74 4.26
N VAL A 102 4.22 -4.20 4.70
CA VAL A 102 3.43 -5.21 3.99
C VAL A 102 3.01 -4.71 2.59
N THR A 103 2.54 -3.47 2.51
CA THR A 103 2.17 -2.85 1.23
C THR A 103 3.38 -2.75 0.30
N ALA A 104 4.54 -2.34 0.82
CA ALA A 104 5.78 -2.28 0.06
C ALA A 104 6.17 -3.67 -0.45
N MET A 105 6.13 -4.70 0.41
CA MET A 105 6.44 -6.07 0.04
C MET A 105 5.54 -6.58 -1.10
N CYS A 106 4.24 -6.31 -1.05
CA CYS A 106 3.31 -6.69 -2.12
C CYS A 106 3.65 -5.99 -3.45
N ILE A 107 3.94 -4.68 -3.42
CA ILE A 107 4.27 -3.91 -4.63
C ILE A 107 5.56 -4.44 -5.26
N PHE A 108 6.60 -4.66 -4.46
CA PHE A 108 7.86 -5.20 -4.97
C PHE A 108 7.74 -6.65 -5.45
N ALA A 109 6.91 -7.48 -4.80
CA ALA A 109 6.63 -8.84 -5.28
C ALA A 109 6.00 -8.82 -6.68
N VAL A 110 5.03 -7.94 -6.92
CA VAL A 110 4.42 -7.76 -8.25
C VAL A 110 5.45 -7.28 -9.27
N ALA A 111 6.35 -6.36 -8.90
CA ALA A 111 7.42 -5.90 -9.78
C ALA A 111 8.39 -7.03 -10.17
N VAL A 112 8.77 -7.87 -9.21
CA VAL A 112 9.64 -9.03 -9.48
C VAL A 112 8.96 -10.02 -10.44
N ILE A 113 7.67 -10.32 -10.22
CA ILE A 113 6.90 -11.18 -11.13
C ILE A 113 6.83 -10.54 -12.54
N GLY A 114 6.61 -9.23 -12.63
CA GLY A 114 6.62 -8.50 -13.88
C GLY A 114 7.98 -8.58 -14.60
N ILE A 115 9.10 -8.45 -13.90
CA ILE A 115 10.44 -8.60 -14.45
C ILE A 115 10.63 -10.01 -14.99
N LEU A 116 10.27 -11.05 -14.23
CA LEU A 116 10.38 -12.44 -14.66
C LEU A 116 9.58 -12.72 -15.93
N ALA A 117 8.37 -12.18 -16.01
CA ALA A 117 7.48 -12.36 -17.15
C ALA A 117 7.93 -11.61 -18.41
N THR A 118 8.35 -10.33 -18.26
CA THR A 118 8.55 -9.45 -19.42
C THR A 118 10.01 -9.32 -19.85
N VAL A 119 10.94 -9.42 -18.91
CA VAL A 119 12.38 -9.27 -19.19
C VAL A 119 13.02 -10.62 -19.47
N PHE A 120 12.65 -11.63 -18.69
CA PHE A 120 13.23 -12.98 -18.82
C PHE A 120 12.34 -13.96 -19.60
N ASP A 121 11.19 -13.49 -20.09
CA ASP A 121 10.20 -14.29 -20.85
C ASP A 121 9.83 -15.61 -20.14
N GLN A 122 9.84 -15.61 -18.81
CA GLN A 122 9.53 -16.78 -18.00
C GLN A 122 8.04 -16.96 -17.84
N SER A 123 7.57 -18.19 -17.97
CA SER A 123 6.16 -18.53 -17.71
C SER A 123 5.82 -18.32 -16.24
N VAL A 124 5.00 -17.31 -15.96
CA VAL A 124 4.50 -16.99 -14.61
C VAL A 124 3.19 -17.72 -14.27
N THR A 125 2.71 -18.59 -15.15
CA THR A 125 1.45 -19.34 -14.95
C THR A 125 1.44 -20.14 -13.64
N GLY A 126 2.58 -20.77 -13.30
CA GLY A 126 2.73 -21.48 -12.02
C GLY A 126 2.64 -20.56 -10.81
N ILE A 127 3.17 -19.34 -10.92
CA ILE A 127 3.11 -18.33 -9.86
C ILE A 127 1.67 -17.89 -9.63
N TRP A 128 0.90 -17.67 -10.70
CA TRP A 128 -0.51 -17.32 -10.59
C TRP A 128 -1.33 -18.43 -9.94
N ALA A 129 -1.10 -19.69 -10.34
CA ALA A 129 -1.79 -20.83 -9.76
C ALA A 129 -1.50 -21.00 -8.26
N THR A 130 -0.24 -20.92 -7.86
CA THR A 130 0.16 -21.02 -6.45
C THR A 130 -0.30 -19.82 -5.63
N SER A 131 -0.30 -18.61 -6.21
CA SER A 131 -0.83 -17.40 -5.55
C SER A 131 -2.30 -17.55 -5.19
N GLY A 132 -3.09 -18.22 -6.02
CA GLY A 132 -4.49 -18.54 -5.73
C GLY A 132 -4.65 -19.36 -4.45
N VAL A 133 -3.85 -20.41 -4.30
CA VAL A 133 -3.88 -21.25 -3.09
C VAL A 133 -3.44 -20.46 -1.84
N VAL A 134 -2.34 -19.69 -1.96
CA VAL A 134 -1.85 -18.83 -0.88
C VAL A 134 -2.91 -17.81 -0.47
N SER A 135 -3.60 -17.20 -1.44
CA SER A 135 -4.68 -16.23 -1.16
C SER A 135 -5.84 -16.85 -0.38
N ILE A 136 -6.21 -18.09 -0.66
CA ILE A 136 -7.25 -18.82 0.08
C ILE A 136 -6.79 -19.01 1.54
N VAL A 137 -5.56 -19.48 1.76
CA VAL A 137 -5.02 -19.70 3.11
C VAL A 137 -4.98 -18.40 3.91
N ILE A 138 -4.48 -17.31 3.30
CA ILE A 138 -4.46 -15.98 3.92
C ILE A 138 -5.89 -15.49 4.21
N GLY A 139 -6.83 -15.68 3.28
CA GLY A 139 -8.24 -15.32 3.46
C GLY A 139 -8.89 -16.02 4.65
N ILE A 140 -8.62 -17.31 4.82
CA ILE A 140 -9.11 -18.09 5.97
C ILE A 140 -8.45 -17.58 7.27
N ALA A 141 -7.14 -17.31 7.26
CA ALA A 141 -6.43 -16.81 8.42
C ALA A 141 -6.91 -15.40 8.86
N LEU A 142 -7.27 -14.55 7.89
CA LEU A 142 -7.75 -13.18 8.14
C LEU A 142 -9.26 -13.09 8.36
N ARG A 143 -10.00 -14.20 8.27
CA ARG A 143 -11.47 -14.20 8.37
C ARG A 143 -11.98 -13.45 9.60
N ASN A 144 -11.41 -13.72 10.76
CA ASN A 144 -11.86 -13.09 12.01
C ASN A 144 -11.58 -11.58 12.01
N VAL A 145 -10.40 -11.16 11.54
CA VAL A 145 -10.04 -9.75 11.42
C VAL A 145 -11.00 -9.00 10.49
N ILE A 146 -11.37 -9.64 9.37
CA ILE A 146 -12.34 -9.06 8.42
C ILE A 146 -13.71 -8.94 9.10
N LEU A 147 -14.16 -9.97 9.80
CA LEU A 147 -15.43 -9.95 10.53
C LEU A 147 -15.45 -8.84 11.60
N ASP A 148 -14.37 -8.69 12.38
CA ASP A 148 -14.28 -7.66 13.42
C ASP A 148 -14.37 -6.26 12.82
N VAL A 149 -13.71 -6.01 11.66
CA VAL A 149 -13.81 -4.74 10.92
C VAL A 149 -15.24 -4.48 10.46
N PHE A 150 -15.92 -5.50 9.90
CA PHE A 150 -17.32 -5.35 9.45
C PHE A 150 -18.27 -5.13 10.61
N ILE A 151 -18.10 -5.84 11.72
CA ILE A 151 -18.90 -5.63 12.95
C ILE A 151 -18.70 -4.20 13.47
N GLY A 152 -17.46 -3.72 13.57
CA GLY A 152 -17.17 -2.36 13.98
C GLY A 152 -17.79 -1.31 13.06
N LEU A 153 -17.74 -1.54 11.74
CA LEU A 153 -18.37 -0.65 10.76
C LEU A 153 -19.89 -0.65 10.88
N SER A 154 -20.52 -1.83 11.02
CA SER A 154 -21.97 -1.97 11.20
C SER A 154 -22.44 -1.28 12.46
N MET A 155 -21.72 -1.45 13.58
CA MET A 155 -22.00 -0.75 14.83
C MET A 155 -21.95 0.78 14.69
N HIS A 156 -21.04 1.28 13.84
CA HIS A 156 -20.91 2.73 13.60
C HIS A 156 -22.02 3.29 12.69
N VAL A 157 -22.46 2.50 11.71
CA VAL A 157 -23.47 2.90 10.72
C VAL A 157 -24.88 2.71 11.27
N GLU A 158 -25.17 1.54 11.84
CA GLU A 158 -26.52 1.17 12.30
C GLU A 158 -26.83 1.70 13.70
N GLN A 159 -25.80 1.97 14.50
CA GLN A 159 -25.89 2.44 15.88
C GLN A 159 -26.97 1.69 16.68
N PRO A 160 -26.93 0.33 16.74
CA PRO A 160 -27.95 -0.46 17.40
C PRO A 160 -28.03 -0.17 18.90
N PHE A 161 -26.96 0.38 19.49
CA PHE A 161 -26.87 0.80 20.88
C PHE A 161 -26.32 2.22 20.95
N ARG A 162 -26.86 3.02 21.87
CA ARG A 162 -26.35 4.37 22.19
C ARG A 162 -25.74 4.39 23.58
N ILE A 163 -24.80 5.28 23.80
CA ILE A 163 -24.25 5.51 25.13
C ILE A 163 -25.42 5.95 26.03
N GLY A 164 -25.59 5.21 27.14
CA GLY A 164 -26.69 5.40 28.08
C GLY A 164 -27.82 4.38 27.96
N ASP A 165 -27.88 3.59 26.88
CA ASP A 165 -28.90 2.55 26.73
C ASP A 165 -28.68 1.38 27.72
N TRP A 166 -29.79 0.84 28.20
CA TRP A 166 -29.79 -0.37 29.01
C TRP A 166 -29.89 -1.59 28.09
N VAL A 167 -28.91 -2.48 28.15
CA VAL A 167 -28.84 -3.70 27.35
C VAL A 167 -28.92 -4.94 28.24
N MET A 168 -29.67 -5.93 27.78
CA MET A 168 -29.78 -7.22 28.42
C MET A 168 -29.02 -8.27 27.59
N VAL A 169 -27.96 -8.83 28.18
CA VAL A 169 -27.14 -9.87 27.52
C VAL A 169 -27.70 -11.23 27.91
N HIS A 170 -28.16 -11.98 26.90
CA HIS A 170 -28.59 -13.36 27.06
C HIS A 170 -27.38 -14.30 26.91
N GLN A 171 -26.94 -14.90 27.99
CA GLN A 171 -25.88 -15.88 27.95
C GLN A 171 -26.46 -17.29 27.76
N ASN A 172 -26.17 -17.91 26.63
CA ASN A 172 -26.79 -19.18 26.18
C ASN A 172 -26.52 -20.41 27.09
N ARG A 173 -25.71 -20.31 28.14
CA ARG A 173 -25.33 -21.45 29.02
C ARG A 173 -25.89 -21.40 30.42
N ARG A 174 -26.44 -20.32 30.86
CA ARG A 174 -27.10 -20.17 32.19
C ARG A 174 -28.23 -19.16 32.01
N GLU A 175 -29.37 -19.42 32.65
CA GLU A 175 -30.53 -18.50 32.70
C GLU A 175 -30.22 -17.16 33.41
N THR A 176 -28.97 -16.73 33.39
CA THR A 176 -28.53 -15.52 34.07
C THR A 176 -28.56 -14.38 33.05
N HIS A 177 -29.53 -13.52 33.17
CA HIS A 177 -29.59 -12.28 32.39
C HIS A 177 -28.68 -11.24 33.06
N ILE A 178 -27.72 -10.73 32.32
CA ILE A 178 -26.86 -9.64 32.79
C ILE A 178 -27.44 -8.34 32.15
N VAL A 179 -27.86 -7.44 33.01
CA VAL A 179 -28.33 -6.12 32.57
C VAL A 179 -27.23 -5.12 32.85
N GLY A 180 -26.87 -4.34 31.85
CA GLY A 180 -25.83 -3.31 31.97
C GLY A 180 -26.17 -2.08 31.15
N GLN A 181 -25.57 -0.96 31.53
CA GLN A 181 -25.69 0.28 30.76
C GLN A 181 -24.47 0.45 29.85
N VAL A 182 -24.69 0.86 28.62
CA VAL A 182 -23.63 1.15 27.67
C VAL A 182 -22.92 2.44 28.09
N VAL A 183 -21.66 2.32 28.54
CA VAL A 183 -20.85 3.44 29.03
C VAL A 183 -19.93 3.97 27.91
N GLU A 184 -19.40 3.07 27.10
CA GLU A 184 -18.46 3.41 26.02
C GLU A 184 -18.64 2.42 24.85
N ILE A 185 -18.51 2.93 23.62
CA ILE A 185 -18.49 2.12 22.39
C ILE A 185 -17.11 2.36 21.75
N ASN A 186 -16.24 1.36 21.75
CA ASN A 186 -14.86 1.44 21.26
C ASN A 186 -14.68 0.60 20.00
#